data_f6a146ad952323c14f27cbdd8ed17c2e
#
_entry.id   f6a146ad952323c14f27cbdd8ed17c2e
#
_cell.length_a   1.000
_cell.length_b   1.000
_cell.length_c   1.000
_cell.angle_alpha   90.00
_cell.angle_beta   90.00
_cell.angle_gamma   90.00
#
_symmetry.space_group_name_H-M   'P 1'
#
loop_
_entity.id
_entity.type
_entity.pdbx_description
1 polymer ?
#
loop_
_entity_poly.entity_id
_entity_poly.type
_entity_poly.pdbx_seq_one_letter_code
_entity_poly.pdbx_strand_id
1 'polypeptide(L)'
;VLIFCCIMGMVYTGGFFDGESFIDAFAGSDASMGLVLGSVITLILTFIYYMIRRVMTFQEFTECIPDGFKQMVPAILILTFAWTLSGMTGLLGGATFVENLVANAAPGMKAMLPAIVFLVCVGLAFATGTSWGTFGIMIPIVLPLFPMGSDMMVTSIAACLAGAVCGDHCSPISDTTIMASAGARCNHVNHVATQLPYALTVAAVCFVGYIIAGLTNGNTWITLIISLVLLEVVLFALKSISSKKDEAAVVK
;
A
#
# COMPACT_ATOMS: atom_id res chain seq x y z
N VAL A 1 -21.83 1.67 -4.94
CA VAL A 1 -22.58 2.04 -3.72
C VAL A 1 -21.63 2.26 -2.57
N LEU A 2 -20.76 1.29 -2.20
CA LEU A 2 -19.85 1.38 -1.05
C LEU A 2 -18.99 2.68 -1.08
N ILE A 3 -18.28 2.93 -2.17
CA ILE A 3 -17.42 4.11 -2.31
C ILE A 3 -18.23 5.40 -2.12
N PHE A 4 -19.40 5.49 -2.74
CA PHE A 4 -20.27 6.65 -2.60
C PHE A 4 -20.74 6.86 -1.15
N CYS A 5 -21.20 5.80 -0.48
CA CYS A 5 -21.64 5.87 0.91
C CYS A 5 -20.50 6.24 1.86
N CYS A 6 -19.29 5.72 1.62
CA CYS A 6 -18.11 6.07 2.41
C CYS A 6 -17.71 7.54 2.23
N ILE A 7 -17.71 8.06 1.00
CA ILE A 7 -17.45 9.49 0.72
C ILE A 7 -18.50 10.35 1.44
N MET A 8 -19.78 10.00 1.33
CA MET A 8 -20.86 10.72 2.01
C MET A 8 -20.74 10.65 3.53
N GLY A 9 -20.32 9.50 4.07
CA GLY A 9 -20.04 9.36 5.50
C GLY A 9 -18.89 10.25 5.98
N MET A 10 -17.81 10.35 5.20
CA MET A 10 -16.70 11.25 5.49
C MET A 10 -17.14 12.73 5.45
N VAL A 11 -17.84 13.13 4.40
CA VAL A 11 -18.37 14.51 4.25
C VAL A 11 -19.34 14.85 5.38
N TYR A 12 -20.17 13.88 5.82
CA TYR A 12 -21.06 14.04 6.97
C TYR A 12 -20.28 14.33 8.26
N THR A 13 -19.24 13.53 8.56
CA THR A 13 -18.44 13.70 9.77
C THR A 13 -17.58 14.96 9.75
N GLY A 14 -17.33 15.53 8.58
CA GLY A 14 -16.58 16.78 8.41
C GLY A 14 -17.42 18.07 8.49
N GLY A 15 -18.71 17.96 8.85
CA GLY A 15 -19.54 19.15 9.12
C GLY A 15 -20.19 19.78 7.88
N PHE A 16 -20.35 19.04 6.80
CA PHE A 16 -21.03 19.54 5.60
C PHE A 16 -22.45 20.06 5.87
N PHE A 17 -23.18 19.38 6.76
CA PHE A 17 -24.53 19.79 7.15
C PHE A 17 -24.54 20.94 8.16
N ASP A 18 -23.38 21.27 8.73
CA ASP A 18 -23.19 22.41 9.63
C ASP A 18 -22.75 23.69 8.87
N GLY A 19 -22.65 23.60 7.54
CA GLY A 19 -22.40 24.75 6.65
C GLY A 19 -20.99 24.82 6.06
N GLU A 20 -20.15 23.81 6.29
CA GLU A 20 -18.84 23.70 5.66
C GLU A 20 -18.94 23.40 4.16
N SER A 21 -17.97 23.86 3.38
CA SER A 21 -17.90 23.49 1.96
C SER A 21 -17.61 21.98 1.81
N PHE A 22 -17.98 21.39 0.67
CA PHE A 22 -17.69 19.97 0.40
C PHE A 22 -16.19 19.64 0.55
N ILE A 23 -15.32 20.53 0.10
CA ILE A 23 -13.86 20.32 0.15
C ILE A 23 -13.37 20.40 1.59
N ASP A 24 -13.80 21.39 2.35
CA ASP A 24 -13.39 21.58 3.74
C ASP A 24 -13.96 20.47 4.64
N ALA A 25 -15.22 20.10 4.44
CA ALA A 25 -15.84 18.97 5.12
C ALA A 25 -15.11 17.64 4.82
N PHE A 26 -14.71 17.39 3.58
CA PHE A 26 -13.96 16.20 3.25
C PHE A 26 -12.55 16.23 3.87
N ALA A 27 -11.87 17.36 3.85
CA ALA A 27 -10.53 17.53 4.43
C ALA A 27 -10.54 17.46 5.97
N GLY A 28 -11.57 17.97 6.62
CA GLY A 28 -11.76 17.92 8.07
C GLY A 28 -12.48 16.68 8.59
N SER A 29 -12.76 15.68 7.74
CA SER A 29 -13.54 14.50 8.10
C SER A 29 -12.84 13.58 9.09
N ASP A 30 -13.61 12.99 10.02
CA ASP A 30 -13.18 11.78 10.72
C ASP A 30 -13.36 10.57 9.79
N ALA A 31 -12.26 10.20 9.11
CA ALA A 31 -12.29 9.12 8.15
C ALA A 31 -12.68 7.78 8.78
N SER A 32 -12.28 7.50 10.02
CA SER A 32 -12.59 6.24 10.70
C SER A 32 -14.09 6.10 10.96
N MET A 33 -14.71 7.14 11.49
CA MET A 33 -16.15 7.17 11.73
C MET A 33 -16.94 7.23 10.42
N GLY A 34 -16.49 8.04 9.46
CA GLY A 34 -17.14 8.19 8.15
C GLY A 34 -17.19 6.89 7.36
N LEU A 35 -16.09 6.11 7.36
CA LEU A 35 -16.02 4.80 6.71
C LEU A 35 -16.92 3.76 7.38
N VAL A 36 -17.00 3.75 8.72
CA VAL A 36 -17.91 2.87 9.46
C VAL A 36 -19.37 3.18 9.10
N LEU A 37 -19.78 4.45 9.16
CA LEU A 37 -21.14 4.86 8.80
C LEU A 37 -21.46 4.49 7.34
N GLY A 38 -20.56 4.80 6.40
CA GLY A 38 -20.73 4.48 4.98
C GLY A 38 -20.85 2.98 4.72
N SER A 39 -20.06 2.15 5.40
CA SER A 39 -20.13 0.69 5.25
C SER A 39 -21.42 0.09 5.82
N VAL A 40 -21.88 0.57 6.97
CA VAL A 40 -23.16 0.13 7.56
C VAL A 40 -24.34 0.49 6.66
N ILE A 41 -24.37 1.73 6.14
CA ILE A 41 -25.41 2.16 5.19
C ILE A 41 -25.35 1.29 3.93
N THR A 42 -24.17 1.01 3.41
CA THR A 42 -24.01 0.13 2.24
C THR A 42 -24.53 -1.26 2.50
N LEU A 43 -24.25 -1.84 3.67
CA LEU A 43 -24.72 -3.16 4.05
C LEU A 43 -26.27 -3.21 4.06
N ILE A 44 -26.90 -2.18 4.64
CA ILE A 44 -28.38 -2.07 4.67
C ILE A 44 -28.93 -1.93 3.25
N LEU A 45 -28.38 -1.07 2.43
CA LEU A 45 -28.82 -0.87 1.03
C LEU A 45 -28.66 -2.15 0.21
N THR A 46 -27.55 -2.85 0.37
CA THR A 46 -27.27 -4.12 -0.31
C THR A 46 -28.25 -5.20 0.14
N PHE A 47 -28.52 -5.29 1.44
CA PHE A 47 -29.52 -6.19 1.98
C PHE A 47 -30.91 -5.96 1.35
N ILE A 48 -31.39 -4.71 1.38
CA ILE A 48 -32.70 -4.34 0.82
C ILE A 48 -32.74 -4.68 -0.68
N TYR A 49 -31.70 -4.32 -1.41
CA TYR A 49 -31.60 -4.58 -2.86
C TYR A 49 -31.66 -6.08 -3.16
N TYR A 50 -30.90 -6.91 -2.45
CA TYR A 50 -30.87 -8.36 -2.69
C TYR A 50 -32.17 -9.05 -2.30
N MET A 51 -32.84 -8.58 -1.23
CA MET A 51 -34.15 -9.09 -0.86
C MET A 51 -35.21 -8.76 -1.91
N ILE A 52 -35.25 -7.51 -2.41
CA ILE A 52 -36.21 -7.11 -3.47
C ILE A 52 -35.97 -7.88 -4.76
N ARG A 53 -34.69 -8.03 -5.15
CA ARG A 53 -34.29 -8.74 -6.37
C ARG A 53 -34.33 -10.25 -6.24
N ARG A 54 -34.53 -10.78 -5.04
CA ARG A 54 -34.54 -12.22 -4.72
C ARG A 54 -33.25 -12.91 -5.21
N VAL A 55 -32.10 -12.23 -5.06
CA VAL A 55 -30.78 -12.76 -5.44
C VAL A 55 -30.33 -13.84 -4.47
N MET A 56 -30.67 -13.67 -3.18
CA MET A 56 -30.36 -14.60 -2.09
C MET A 56 -31.47 -14.56 -1.04
N THR A 57 -31.51 -15.58 -0.19
CA THR A 57 -32.42 -15.66 0.96
C THR A 57 -31.90 -14.85 2.13
N PHE A 58 -32.79 -14.55 3.08
CA PHE A 58 -32.38 -13.87 4.33
C PHE A 58 -31.33 -14.67 5.11
N GLN A 59 -31.47 -16.00 5.14
CA GLN A 59 -30.51 -16.87 5.82
C GLN A 59 -29.13 -16.79 5.16
N GLU A 60 -29.03 -16.94 3.84
CA GLU A 60 -27.77 -16.82 3.10
C GLU A 60 -27.09 -15.47 3.33
N PHE A 61 -27.86 -14.37 3.34
CA PHE A 61 -27.31 -13.05 3.61
C PHE A 61 -26.73 -12.94 5.03
N THR A 62 -27.47 -13.44 6.03
CA THR A 62 -27.00 -13.38 7.42
C THR A 62 -25.79 -14.28 7.69
N GLU A 63 -25.63 -15.39 6.97
CA GLU A 63 -24.45 -16.25 7.03
C GLU A 63 -23.18 -15.58 6.43
N CYS A 64 -23.34 -14.68 5.46
CA CYS A 64 -22.22 -13.91 4.89
C CYS A 64 -21.56 -12.97 5.90
N ILE A 65 -22.29 -12.47 6.91
CA ILE A 65 -21.76 -11.51 7.89
C ILE A 65 -20.65 -12.12 8.76
N PRO A 66 -20.87 -13.26 9.46
CA PRO A 66 -19.82 -13.92 10.22
C PRO A 66 -18.68 -14.43 9.35
N ASP A 67 -18.93 -14.81 8.11
CA ASP A 67 -17.88 -15.25 7.19
C ASP A 67 -16.99 -14.07 6.75
N GLY A 68 -17.57 -12.91 6.47
CA GLY A 68 -16.81 -11.68 6.23
C GLY A 68 -15.97 -11.29 7.45
N PHE A 69 -16.53 -11.40 8.65
CA PHE A 69 -15.79 -11.15 9.89
C PHE A 69 -14.60 -12.09 10.06
N LYS A 70 -14.80 -13.41 9.84
CA LYS A 70 -13.71 -14.40 9.88
C LYS A 70 -12.55 -14.06 8.93
N GLN A 71 -12.87 -13.58 7.73
CA GLN A 71 -11.86 -13.17 6.75
C GLN A 71 -11.06 -11.95 7.21
N MET A 72 -11.64 -11.08 8.03
CA MET A 72 -10.95 -9.89 8.57
C MET A 72 -10.12 -10.18 9.84
N VAL A 73 -10.35 -11.30 10.51
CA VAL A 73 -9.63 -11.65 11.76
C VAL A 73 -8.10 -11.62 11.60
N PRO A 74 -7.47 -12.18 10.55
CA PRO A 74 -6.03 -12.10 10.38
C PRO A 74 -5.53 -10.65 10.28
N ALA A 75 -6.20 -9.78 9.52
CA ALA A 75 -5.83 -8.39 9.39
C ALA A 75 -5.96 -7.63 10.72
N ILE A 76 -7.03 -7.86 11.47
CA ILE A 76 -7.24 -7.26 12.81
C ILE A 76 -6.14 -7.69 13.78
N LEU A 77 -5.78 -8.98 13.79
CA LEU A 77 -4.72 -9.50 14.65
C LEU A 77 -3.36 -8.90 14.31
N ILE A 78 -3.00 -8.85 13.01
CA ILE A 78 -1.75 -8.25 12.55
C ILE A 78 -1.66 -6.79 13.01
N LEU A 79 -2.69 -5.99 12.78
CA LEU A 79 -2.72 -4.58 13.17
C LEU A 79 -2.63 -4.43 14.70
N THR A 80 -3.34 -5.26 15.48
CA THR A 80 -3.29 -5.24 16.93
C THR A 80 -1.88 -5.53 17.46
N PHE A 81 -1.22 -6.54 16.93
CA PHE A 81 0.17 -6.86 17.31
C PHE A 81 1.16 -5.79 16.83
N ALA A 82 0.96 -5.22 15.64
CA ALA A 82 1.80 -4.14 15.14
C ALA A 82 1.71 -2.89 16.03
N TRP A 83 0.51 -2.50 16.45
CA TRP A 83 0.33 -1.38 17.39
C TRP A 83 0.93 -1.68 18.76
N THR A 84 0.79 -2.90 19.26
CA THR A 84 1.42 -3.33 20.52
C THR A 84 2.93 -3.23 20.41
N LEU A 85 3.53 -3.74 19.33
CA LEU A 85 4.97 -3.67 19.08
C LEU A 85 5.44 -2.21 18.96
N SER A 86 4.71 -1.38 18.24
CA SER A 86 5.00 0.06 18.13
C SER A 86 4.98 0.76 19.49
N GLY A 87 3.96 0.47 20.32
CA GLY A 87 3.88 0.99 21.69
C GLY A 87 5.06 0.55 22.56
N MET A 88 5.42 -0.74 22.52
CA MET A 88 6.58 -1.27 23.24
C MET A 88 7.90 -0.65 22.77
N THR A 89 8.07 -0.50 21.47
CA THR A 89 9.27 0.15 20.89
C THR A 89 9.38 1.60 21.33
N GLY A 90 8.26 2.32 21.42
CA GLY A 90 8.20 3.68 21.97
C GLY A 90 8.64 3.74 23.44
N LEU A 91 8.12 2.82 24.28
CA LEU A 91 8.49 2.73 25.69
C LEU A 91 9.98 2.39 25.91
N LEU A 92 10.59 1.64 25.01
CA LEU A 92 12.00 1.30 25.02
C LEU A 92 12.90 2.41 24.47
N GLY A 93 12.33 3.55 24.05
CA GLY A 93 13.10 4.64 23.44
C GLY A 93 13.63 4.30 22.05
N GLY A 94 12.96 3.40 21.33
CA GLY A 94 13.40 2.96 20.00
C GLY A 94 13.54 4.11 19.01
N ALA A 95 12.63 5.08 19.04
CA ALA A 95 12.71 6.28 18.20
C ALA A 95 14.02 7.07 18.47
N THR A 96 14.32 7.36 19.73
CA THR A 96 15.55 8.08 20.12
C THR A 96 16.82 7.30 19.77
N PHE A 97 16.80 5.97 19.90
CA PHE A 97 17.91 5.13 19.48
C PHE A 97 18.18 5.24 17.98
N VAL A 98 17.13 5.11 17.17
CA VAL A 98 17.24 5.19 15.70
C VAL A 98 17.60 6.60 15.26
N GLU A 99 17.03 7.64 15.88
CA GLU A 99 17.39 9.04 15.63
C GLU A 99 18.89 9.30 15.89
N ASN A 100 19.43 8.84 17.00
CA ASN A 100 20.86 8.97 17.32
C ASN A 100 21.73 8.20 16.33
N LEU A 101 21.31 7.02 15.91
CA LEU A 101 22.03 6.23 14.91
C LEU A 101 22.07 6.94 13.56
N VAL A 102 20.97 7.53 13.11
CA VAL A 102 20.87 8.29 11.86
C VAL A 102 21.57 9.65 11.97
N ALA A 103 21.50 10.33 13.13
CA ALA A 103 22.20 11.59 13.37
C ALA A 103 23.71 11.45 13.22
N ASN A 104 24.25 10.32 13.67
CA ASN A 104 25.66 9.99 13.55
C ASN A 104 26.04 9.33 12.21
N ALA A 105 25.07 9.05 11.35
CA ALA A 105 25.32 8.49 10.04
C ALA A 105 25.94 9.52 9.08
N ALA A 106 26.82 9.05 8.20
CA ALA A 106 27.41 9.90 7.17
C ALA A 106 26.32 10.54 6.29
N PRO A 107 26.51 11.76 5.79
CA PRO A 107 25.50 12.44 4.94
C PRO A 107 25.01 11.60 3.76
N GLY A 108 25.89 10.82 3.14
CA GLY A 108 25.52 9.90 2.05
C GLY A 108 24.57 8.77 2.48
N MET A 109 24.65 8.31 3.73
CA MET A 109 23.74 7.27 4.24
C MET A 109 22.34 7.84 4.47
N LYS A 110 22.20 9.09 4.92
CA LYS A 110 20.91 9.76 5.07
C LYS A 110 20.19 9.90 3.73
N ALA A 111 20.92 10.23 2.68
CA ALA A 111 20.38 10.31 1.31
C ALA A 111 19.92 8.93 0.79
N MET A 112 20.48 7.83 1.26
CA MET A 112 20.09 6.48 0.86
C MET A 112 18.91 5.91 1.64
N LEU A 113 18.50 6.56 2.75
CA LEU A 113 17.43 6.02 3.63
C LEU A 113 16.12 5.71 2.90
N PRO A 114 15.57 6.56 2.01
CA PRO A 114 14.33 6.21 1.31
C PRO A 114 14.47 4.92 0.48
N ALA A 115 15.58 4.75 -0.21
CA ALA A 115 15.84 3.55 -1.01
C ALA A 115 16.02 2.30 -0.13
N ILE A 116 16.68 2.42 1.02
CA ILE A 116 16.84 1.32 1.99
C ILE A 116 15.49 0.95 2.58
N VAL A 117 14.69 1.93 3.00
CA VAL A 117 13.32 1.73 3.51
C VAL A 117 12.47 1.00 2.48
N PHE A 118 12.52 1.43 1.21
CA PHE A 118 11.81 0.76 0.12
C PHE A 118 12.17 -0.73 0.04
N LEU A 119 13.46 -1.08 -0.02
CA LEU A 119 13.91 -2.49 -0.13
C LEU A 119 13.52 -3.31 1.10
N VAL A 120 13.66 -2.76 2.29
CA VAL A 120 13.27 -3.45 3.53
C VAL A 120 11.76 -3.74 3.53
N CYS A 121 10.96 -2.76 3.12
CA CYS A 121 9.52 -2.93 3.02
C CYS A 121 9.11 -3.94 1.93
N VAL A 122 9.78 -3.95 0.77
CA VAL A 122 9.57 -4.99 -0.26
C VAL A 122 9.85 -6.38 0.30
N GLY A 123 10.99 -6.58 0.95
CA GLY A 123 11.35 -7.87 1.52
C GLY A 123 10.42 -8.33 2.64
N LEU A 124 10.05 -7.41 3.54
CA LEU A 124 9.17 -7.71 4.66
C LEU A 124 7.75 -8.05 4.19
N ALA A 125 7.18 -7.24 3.28
CA ALA A 125 5.85 -7.47 2.75
C ALA A 125 5.78 -8.74 1.88
N PHE A 126 6.82 -9.02 1.10
CA PHE A 126 6.94 -10.27 0.34
C PHE A 126 6.93 -11.50 1.27
N ALA A 127 7.70 -11.44 2.36
CA ALA A 127 7.82 -12.54 3.32
C ALA A 127 6.56 -12.75 4.18
N THR A 128 5.82 -11.69 4.45
CA THR A 128 4.61 -11.74 5.30
C THR A 128 3.32 -11.86 4.49
N GLY A 129 3.35 -11.52 3.21
CA GLY A 129 2.15 -11.49 2.34
C GLY A 129 1.15 -10.42 2.70
N THR A 130 1.59 -9.32 3.36
CA THR A 130 0.70 -8.22 3.73
C THR A 130 1.39 -6.86 3.70
N SER A 131 0.80 -5.91 2.98
CA SER A 131 1.20 -4.51 3.01
C SER A 131 0.81 -3.83 4.33
N TRP A 132 -0.36 -4.12 4.87
CA TRP A 132 -0.87 -3.52 6.10
C TRP A 132 0.00 -3.83 7.31
N GLY A 133 0.43 -5.09 7.46
CA GLY A 133 1.35 -5.49 8.53
C GLY A 133 2.69 -4.77 8.42
N THR A 134 3.19 -4.62 7.19
CA THR A 134 4.43 -3.89 6.92
C THR A 134 4.30 -2.40 7.24
N PHE A 135 3.16 -1.76 6.90
CA PHE A 135 2.90 -0.37 7.28
C PHE A 135 2.91 -0.20 8.81
N GLY A 136 2.19 -1.07 9.51
CA GLY A 136 2.09 -1.01 10.97
C GLY A 136 3.44 -1.11 11.68
N ILE A 137 4.40 -1.82 11.12
CA ILE A 137 5.75 -1.98 11.68
C ILE A 137 6.67 -0.84 11.25
N MET A 138 6.69 -0.52 9.94
CA MET A 138 7.73 0.33 9.37
C MET A 138 7.44 1.82 9.49
N ILE A 139 6.18 2.28 9.42
CA ILE A 139 5.86 3.70 9.54
C ILE A 139 6.32 4.28 10.88
N PRO A 140 6.02 3.65 12.04
CA PRO A 140 6.52 4.14 13.33
C PRO A 140 8.06 4.20 13.44
N ILE A 141 8.76 3.35 12.68
CA ILE A 141 10.24 3.35 12.65
C ILE A 141 10.75 4.48 11.75
N VAL A 142 10.07 4.76 10.64
CA VAL A 142 10.51 5.75 9.64
C VAL A 142 10.21 7.19 10.08
N LEU A 143 9.07 7.42 10.75
CA LEU A 143 8.63 8.76 11.16
C LEU A 143 9.69 9.54 11.96
N PRO A 144 10.34 8.99 12.99
CA PRO A 144 11.31 9.72 13.80
C PRO A 144 12.66 9.95 13.11
N LEU A 145 12.91 9.36 11.93
CA LEU A 145 14.19 9.51 11.22
C LEU A 145 14.41 10.91 10.61
N PHE A 146 13.34 11.66 10.43
CA PHE A 146 13.35 12.96 9.76
C PHE A 146 12.54 14.00 10.52
N PRO A 147 12.85 15.29 10.39
CA PRO A 147 12.03 16.36 10.94
C PRO A 147 10.60 16.29 10.41
N MET A 148 9.63 16.51 11.32
CA MET A 148 8.21 16.50 10.97
C MET A 148 7.92 17.47 9.81
N GLY A 149 7.19 16.98 8.81
CA GLY A 149 6.80 17.77 7.64
C GLY A 149 7.92 18.02 6.61
N SER A 150 9.11 17.43 6.78
CA SER A 150 10.18 17.56 5.77
C SER A 150 9.88 16.72 4.52
N ASP A 151 10.33 17.19 3.36
CA ASP A 151 10.18 16.47 2.08
C ASP A 151 10.81 15.07 2.14
N MET A 152 11.91 14.92 2.88
CA MET A 152 12.56 13.64 3.10
C MET A 152 11.71 12.67 3.96
N MET A 153 10.97 13.18 4.94
CA MET A 153 10.02 12.37 5.71
C MET A 153 8.89 11.86 4.80
N VAL A 154 8.28 12.75 4.02
CA VAL A 154 7.22 12.39 3.06
C VAL A 154 7.72 11.36 2.06
N THR A 155 8.90 11.58 1.50
CA THR A 155 9.53 10.64 0.55
C THR A 155 9.81 9.28 1.19
N SER A 156 10.26 9.24 2.44
CA SER A 156 10.56 7.97 3.13
C SER A 156 9.28 7.20 3.51
N ILE A 157 8.20 7.90 3.87
CA ILE A 157 6.89 7.29 4.05
C ILE A 157 6.37 6.76 2.71
N ALA A 158 6.48 7.52 1.63
CA ALA A 158 6.11 7.06 0.30
C ALA A 158 6.91 5.81 -0.13
N ALA A 159 8.21 5.76 0.18
CA ALA A 159 9.06 4.60 -0.05
C ALA A 159 8.60 3.37 0.76
N CYS A 160 8.22 3.58 2.02
CA CYS A 160 7.64 2.53 2.87
C CYS A 160 6.35 1.97 2.27
N LEU A 161 5.42 2.85 1.90
CA LEU A 161 4.13 2.45 1.31
C LEU A 161 4.33 1.72 -0.02
N ALA A 162 5.13 2.29 -0.92
CA ALA A 162 5.39 1.69 -2.23
C ALA A 162 6.12 0.34 -2.13
N GLY A 163 7.11 0.24 -1.23
CA GLY A 163 7.83 -1.01 -0.99
C GLY A 163 6.93 -2.11 -0.43
N ALA A 164 6.10 -1.76 0.54
CA ALA A 164 5.18 -2.71 1.14
C ALA A 164 4.12 -3.20 0.14
N VAL A 165 3.54 -2.30 -0.65
CA VAL A 165 2.58 -2.68 -1.71
C VAL A 165 3.26 -3.54 -2.78
N CYS A 166 4.47 -3.20 -3.19
CA CYS A 166 5.23 -3.99 -4.16
C CYS A 166 5.51 -5.41 -3.67
N GLY A 167 5.99 -5.56 -2.42
CA GLY A 167 6.29 -6.85 -1.83
C GLY A 167 5.04 -7.72 -1.65
N ASP A 168 3.96 -7.14 -1.15
CA ASP A 168 2.66 -7.80 -1.02
C ASP A 168 2.16 -8.30 -2.37
N HIS A 169 2.17 -7.41 -3.38
CA HIS A 169 1.70 -7.72 -4.73
C HIS A 169 2.48 -8.85 -5.41
N CYS A 170 3.77 -9.00 -5.10
CA CYS A 170 4.62 -10.06 -5.62
C CYS A 170 4.54 -11.37 -4.82
N SER A 171 4.02 -11.32 -3.61
CA SER A 171 4.05 -12.45 -2.69
C SER A 171 3.06 -13.55 -3.09
N PRO A 172 3.52 -14.81 -3.17
CA PRO A 172 2.62 -15.93 -3.44
C PRO A 172 1.68 -16.26 -2.28
N ILE A 173 1.95 -15.74 -1.08
CA ILE A 173 1.12 -15.96 0.11
C ILE A 173 0.22 -14.77 0.42
N SER A 174 0.24 -13.72 -0.42
CA SER A 174 -0.62 -12.56 -0.27
C SER A 174 -2.07 -12.91 -0.55
N ASP A 175 -2.96 -12.46 0.35
CA ASP A 175 -4.41 -12.58 0.17
C ASP A 175 -4.89 -11.82 -1.07
N THR A 176 -4.31 -10.65 -1.38
CA THR A 176 -4.65 -9.87 -2.58
C THR A 176 -4.31 -10.64 -3.87
N THR A 177 -3.15 -11.28 -3.92
CA THR A 177 -2.71 -12.10 -5.06
C THR A 177 -3.54 -13.38 -5.20
N ILE A 178 -3.86 -14.03 -4.07
CA ILE A 178 -4.75 -15.20 -4.03
C ILE A 178 -6.13 -14.84 -4.54
N MET A 179 -6.72 -13.75 -4.04
CA MET A 179 -8.05 -13.30 -4.44
C MET A 179 -8.10 -12.85 -5.91
N ALA A 180 -7.05 -12.17 -6.40
CA ALA A 180 -6.96 -11.76 -7.80
C ALA A 180 -6.94 -12.97 -8.74
N SER A 181 -6.11 -13.98 -8.44
CA SER A 181 -6.02 -15.22 -9.23
C SER A 181 -7.32 -16.03 -9.20
N ALA A 182 -7.96 -16.12 -8.04
CA ALA A 182 -9.25 -16.79 -7.88
C ALA A 182 -10.37 -16.06 -8.65
N GLY A 183 -10.43 -14.73 -8.56
CA GLY A 183 -11.38 -13.90 -9.30
C GLY A 183 -11.20 -14.00 -10.81
N ALA A 184 -9.96 -14.04 -11.29
CA ALA A 184 -9.63 -14.25 -12.70
C ALA A 184 -9.77 -15.72 -13.16
N ARG A 185 -10.05 -16.65 -12.25
CA ARG A 185 -10.12 -18.11 -12.51
C ARG A 185 -8.86 -18.65 -13.18
N CYS A 186 -7.69 -18.14 -12.80
CA CYS A 186 -6.40 -18.62 -13.30
C CYS A 186 -5.62 -19.39 -12.21
N ASN A 187 -4.64 -20.17 -12.64
CA ASN A 187 -3.78 -20.87 -11.70
C ASN A 187 -2.94 -19.85 -10.91
N HIS A 188 -3.01 -19.92 -9.58
CA HIS A 188 -2.35 -18.98 -8.68
C HIS A 188 -0.83 -18.90 -8.88
N VAL A 189 -0.16 -20.06 -9.00
CA VAL A 189 1.29 -20.11 -9.19
C VAL A 189 1.69 -19.49 -10.53
N ASN A 190 0.93 -19.75 -11.60
CA ASN A 190 1.15 -19.14 -12.90
C ASN A 190 0.92 -17.62 -12.84
N HIS A 191 -0.10 -17.16 -12.12
CA HIS A 191 -0.35 -15.73 -11.93
C HIS A 191 0.86 -15.05 -11.28
N VAL A 192 1.36 -15.60 -10.18
CA VAL A 192 2.57 -15.09 -9.49
C VAL A 192 3.77 -15.10 -10.41
N ALA A 193 4.04 -16.24 -11.09
CA ALA A 193 5.21 -16.40 -11.95
C ALA A 193 5.23 -15.43 -13.14
N THR A 194 4.05 -15.12 -13.70
CA THR A 194 3.94 -14.17 -14.83
C THR A 194 3.95 -12.71 -14.39
N GLN A 195 3.48 -12.39 -13.19
CA GLN A 195 3.46 -11.05 -12.63
C GLN A 195 4.83 -10.59 -12.12
N LEU A 196 5.59 -11.51 -11.53
CA LEU A 196 6.85 -11.22 -10.84
C LEU A 196 7.88 -10.47 -11.70
N PRO A 197 8.15 -10.83 -12.98
CA PRO A 197 9.11 -10.09 -13.81
C PRO A 197 8.73 -8.62 -14.02
N TYR A 198 7.43 -8.33 -14.21
CA TYR A 198 6.95 -6.96 -14.37
C TYR A 198 7.11 -6.16 -13.08
N ALA A 199 6.70 -6.73 -11.98
CA ALA A 199 6.78 -6.10 -10.67
C ALA A 199 8.25 -5.82 -10.27
N LEU A 200 9.17 -6.78 -10.48
CA LEU A 200 10.61 -6.59 -10.23
C LEU A 200 11.23 -5.53 -11.14
N THR A 201 10.78 -5.43 -12.39
CA THR A 201 11.24 -4.36 -13.30
C THR A 201 10.86 -2.99 -12.77
N VAL A 202 9.59 -2.81 -12.37
CA VAL A 202 9.13 -1.55 -11.78
C VAL A 202 9.80 -1.29 -10.44
N ALA A 203 9.97 -2.30 -9.59
CA ALA A 203 10.67 -2.18 -8.31
C ALA A 203 12.11 -1.69 -8.48
N ALA A 204 12.83 -2.20 -9.47
CA ALA A 204 14.20 -1.73 -9.78
C ALA A 204 14.22 -0.25 -10.18
N VAL A 205 13.28 0.18 -11.01
CA VAL A 205 13.14 1.61 -11.38
C VAL A 205 12.78 2.46 -10.17
N CYS A 206 11.83 2.01 -9.33
CA CYS A 206 11.47 2.72 -8.10
C CYS A 206 12.64 2.82 -7.13
N PHE A 207 13.43 1.76 -6.97
CA PHE A 207 14.64 1.79 -6.14
C PHE A 207 15.62 2.87 -6.58
N VAL A 208 15.92 2.96 -7.89
CA VAL A 208 16.76 4.03 -8.45
C VAL A 208 16.08 5.40 -8.23
N GLY A 209 14.76 5.49 -8.40
CA GLY A 209 13.99 6.71 -8.12
C GLY A 209 14.14 7.17 -6.67
N TYR A 210 14.11 6.26 -5.69
CA TYR A 210 14.30 6.62 -4.28
C TYR A 210 15.75 6.99 -3.94
N ILE A 211 16.74 6.47 -4.67
CA ILE A 211 18.12 6.97 -4.57
C ILE A 211 18.17 8.43 -5.05
N ILE A 212 17.58 8.74 -6.20
CA ILE A 212 17.52 10.10 -6.75
C ILE A 212 16.76 11.03 -5.79
N ALA A 213 15.64 10.58 -5.25
CA ALA A 213 14.88 11.35 -4.26
C ALA A 213 15.70 11.71 -3.03
N GLY A 214 16.47 10.76 -2.52
CA GLY A 214 17.38 10.99 -1.41
C GLY A 214 18.50 11.98 -1.75
N LEU A 215 19.11 11.88 -2.94
CA LEU A 215 20.16 12.79 -3.40
C LEU A 215 19.64 14.21 -3.68
N THR A 216 18.36 14.35 -4.03
CA THR A 216 17.69 15.64 -4.29
C THR A 216 16.94 16.19 -3.09
N ASN A 217 17.22 15.65 -1.88
CA ASN A 217 16.55 16.05 -0.63
C ASN A 217 15.01 15.97 -0.68
N GLY A 218 14.47 14.95 -1.34
CA GLY A 218 13.03 14.72 -1.42
C GLY A 218 12.31 15.51 -2.52
N ASN A 219 13.02 16.06 -3.50
CA ASN A 219 12.38 16.80 -4.59
C ASN A 219 11.51 15.88 -5.45
N THR A 220 10.19 15.96 -5.22
CA THR A 220 9.18 15.09 -5.86
C THR A 220 9.15 15.24 -7.37
N TRP A 221 9.25 16.46 -7.91
CA TRP A 221 9.13 16.71 -9.35
C TRP A 221 10.31 16.16 -10.13
N ILE A 222 11.54 16.40 -9.64
CA ILE A 222 12.76 15.87 -10.27
C ILE A 222 12.72 14.34 -10.24
N THR A 223 12.39 13.76 -9.09
CA THR A 223 12.30 12.31 -8.91
C THR A 223 11.26 11.68 -9.83
N LEU A 224 10.07 12.26 -9.90
CA LEU A 224 8.97 11.75 -10.72
C LEU A 224 9.34 11.76 -12.21
N ILE A 225 9.84 12.88 -12.73
CA ILE A 225 10.18 13.01 -14.15
C ILE A 225 11.28 12.02 -14.53
N ILE A 226 12.37 11.95 -13.73
CA ILE A 226 13.47 11.04 -14.03
C ILE A 226 13.03 9.57 -13.93
N SER A 227 12.22 9.22 -12.94
CA SER A 227 11.72 7.85 -12.77
C SER A 227 10.79 7.43 -13.91
N LEU A 228 9.93 8.32 -14.40
CA LEU A 228 9.06 8.05 -15.55
C LEU A 228 9.91 7.85 -16.83
N VAL A 229 10.86 8.73 -17.09
CA VAL A 229 11.76 8.59 -18.25
C VAL A 229 12.55 7.29 -18.17
N LEU A 230 13.07 6.96 -16.97
CA LEU A 230 13.80 5.71 -16.76
C LEU A 230 12.93 4.49 -17.01
N LEU A 231 11.67 4.52 -16.55
CA LEU A 231 10.71 3.44 -16.78
C LEU A 231 10.46 3.23 -18.28
N GLU A 232 10.21 4.31 -19.03
CA GLU A 232 10.04 4.25 -20.48
C GLU A 232 11.25 3.65 -21.19
N VAL A 233 12.46 4.12 -20.84
CA VAL A 233 13.72 3.60 -21.41
C VAL A 233 13.86 2.11 -21.13
N VAL A 234 13.59 1.67 -19.90
CA VAL A 234 13.68 0.25 -19.51
C VAL A 234 12.68 -0.58 -20.29
N LEU A 235 11.42 -0.13 -20.42
CA LEU A 235 10.38 -0.83 -21.17
C LEU A 235 10.74 -0.94 -22.66
N PHE A 236 11.24 0.11 -23.29
CA PHE A 236 11.70 0.06 -24.68
C PHE A 236 12.89 -0.89 -24.86
N ALA A 237 13.85 -0.89 -23.92
CA ALA A 237 14.98 -1.81 -23.95
C ALA A 237 14.53 -3.28 -23.84
N LEU A 238 13.63 -3.58 -22.89
CA LEU A 238 13.09 -4.92 -22.72
C LEU A 238 12.31 -5.39 -23.96
N LYS A 239 11.48 -4.52 -24.55
CA LYS A 239 10.76 -4.81 -25.79
C LYS A 239 11.73 -5.16 -26.93
N SER A 240 12.81 -4.37 -27.10
CA SER A 240 13.82 -4.60 -28.14
C SER A 240 14.55 -5.94 -27.95
N ILE A 241 14.83 -6.31 -26.69
CA ILE A 241 15.48 -7.59 -26.37
C ILE A 241 14.53 -8.78 -26.66
N SER A 242 13.24 -8.65 -26.31
CA SER A 242 12.21 -9.68 -26.55
C SER A 242 12.01 -9.91 -28.04
N SER A 243 11.85 -8.85 -28.83
CA SER A 243 11.69 -8.92 -30.29
C SER A 243 12.84 -9.65 -30.97
N LYS A 244 14.10 -9.37 -30.57
CA LYS A 244 15.26 -10.07 -31.11
C LYS A 244 15.32 -11.56 -30.77
N LYS A 245 14.81 -11.94 -29.59
CA LYS A 245 14.71 -13.35 -29.20
C LYS A 245 13.67 -14.10 -30.02
N ASP A 246 12.53 -13.47 -30.27
CA ASP A 246 11.46 -14.07 -31.08
C ASP A 246 11.91 -14.25 -32.53
N GLU A 247 12.59 -13.26 -33.13
CA GLU A 247 13.21 -13.40 -34.46
C GLU A 247 14.24 -14.52 -34.52
N ALA A 248 15.10 -14.64 -33.50
CA ALA A 248 16.10 -15.72 -33.45
C ALA A 248 15.50 -17.11 -33.21
N ALA A 249 14.30 -17.20 -32.62
CA ALA A 249 13.58 -18.45 -32.42
C ALA A 249 12.84 -18.94 -33.69
N VAL A 250 12.44 -18.00 -34.57
CA VAL A 250 11.78 -18.30 -35.83
C VAL A 250 12.78 -18.78 -36.92
N VAL A 251 14.06 -18.43 -36.77
CA VAL A 251 15.16 -18.82 -37.73
C VAL A 251 15.79 -20.18 -37.43
N LYS A 252 15.41 -20.79 -36.30
CA LYS A 252 15.79 -22.19 -35.93
C LYS A 252 14.64 -23.17 -36.22
#